data_a6fed2ce91d1f9f2edc24558fd115ba0
#
_entry.id   a6fed2ce91d1f9f2edc24558fd115ba0
#
_cell.length_a   1.000
_cell.length_b   1.000
_cell.length_c   1.000
_cell.angle_alpha   90.00
_cell.angle_beta   90.00
_cell.angle_gamma   90.00
#
_symmetry.space_group_name_H-M   'P 1'
#
loop_
_entity.id
_entity.type
_entity.pdbx_description
1 polymer ?
#
loop_
_entity_poly.entity_id
_entity_poly.type
_entity_poly.pdbx_seq_one_letter_code
_entity_poly.pdbx_strand_id
1 'polypeptide(L)'
;MRVLLGVDSSERGLETLENAIERAQAVGDEVTIAVYARSNDSLSEAKSVVQDRLSTIGVDPPIETLEGDPGSELVELAEREDYGQIVLSGGQVSPLGKISFTNVHEFVLLNAHTTVTLVR
;
A
#
# COMPACT_ATOMS: atom_id res chain seq x y z
N MET A 1 -1.40 -9.43 13.85
CA MET A 1 -2.29 -9.30 12.66
C MET A 1 -1.44 -9.26 11.40
N ARG A 2 -1.92 -9.85 10.34
CA ARG A 2 -1.28 -9.75 9.03
C ARG A 2 -1.82 -8.55 8.28
N VAL A 3 -0.93 -7.68 7.82
CA VAL A 3 -1.28 -6.41 7.17
C VAL A 3 -0.77 -6.43 5.73
N LEU A 4 -1.64 -6.10 4.78
CA LEU A 4 -1.29 -5.91 3.38
C LEU A 4 -1.20 -4.41 3.11
N LEU A 5 -0.01 -3.95 2.77
CA LEU A 5 0.25 -2.53 2.51
C LEU A 5 0.39 -2.30 1.02
N GLY A 6 -0.57 -1.60 0.44
CA GLY A 6 -0.54 -1.23 -0.98
C GLY A 6 0.20 0.08 -1.18
N VAL A 7 1.25 0.07 -1.98
CA VAL A 7 2.06 1.27 -2.23
C VAL A 7 2.45 1.39 -3.71
N ASP A 8 2.58 2.62 -4.15
CA ASP A 8 3.25 2.96 -5.39
C ASP A 8 4.61 3.61 -5.08
N SER A 9 5.31 4.07 -6.09
CA SER A 9 6.62 4.70 -5.94
C SER A 9 6.55 6.20 -5.64
N SER A 10 5.36 6.75 -5.37
CA SER A 10 5.24 8.16 -5.02
C SER A 10 5.86 8.44 -3.66
N GLU A 11 6.27 9.67 -3.43
CA GLU A 11 6.83 10.07 -2.14
C GLU A 11 5.83 9.85 -1.01
N ARG A 12 4.56 10.14 -1.25
CA ARG A 12 3.50 9.88 -0.26
C ARG A 12 3.35 8.39 0.03
N GLY A 13 3.43 7.55 -1.00
CA GLY A 13 3.42 6.10 -0.83
C GLY A 13 4.58 5.61 0.01
N LEU A 14 5.78 6.15 -0.24
CA LEU A 14 6.99 5.78 0.51
C LEU A 14 6.93 6.25 1.96
N GLU A 15 6.37 7.42 2.23
CA GLU A 15 6.16 7.88 3.60
C GLU A 15 5.17 6.98 4.34
N THR A 16 4.09 6.59 3.69
CA THR A 16 3.12 5.65 4.25
C THR A 16 3.78 4.31 4.56
N LEU A 17 4.64 3.83 3.66
CA LEU A 17 5.41 2.61 3.85
C LEU A 17 6.22 2.66 5.15
N GLU A 18 6.98 3.71 5.35
CA GLU A 18 7.81 3.88 6.55
C GLU A 18 6.97 3.92 7.81
N ASN A 19 5.90 4.71 7.81
CA ASN A 19 5.01 4.84 8.96
C ASN A 19 4.30 3.53 9.30
N ALA A 20 3.84 2.81 8.30
CA ALA A 20 3.14 1.54 8.49
C ALA A 20 4.08 0.46 9.05
N ILE A 21 5.33 0.42 8.56
CA ILE A 21 6.32 -0.53 9.06
C ILE A 21 6.69 -0.21 10.51
N GLU A 22 6.92 1.04 10.84
CA GLU A 22 7.24 1.45 12.21
C GLU A 22 6.11 1.05 13.17
N ARG A 23 4.87 1.33 12.78
CA ARG A 23 3.71 0.95 13.59
C ARG A 23 3.58 -0.56 13.74
N ALA A 24 3.76 -1.30 12.66
CA ALA A 24 3.67 -2.76 12.70
C ALA A 24 4.72 -3.36 13.64
N GLN A 25 5.94 -2.86 13.61
CA GLN A 25 6.99 -3.30 14.51
C GLN A 25 6.62 -3.02 15.98
N ALA A 26 6.02 -1.86 16.24
CA ALA A 26 5.64 -1.47 17.59
C ALA A 26 4.55 -2.37 18.18
N VAL A 27 3.65 -2.88 17.36
CA VAL A 27 2.50 -3.71 17.83
C VAL A 27 2.65 -5.19 17.49
N GLY A 28 3.73 -5.60 16.83
CA GLY A 28 4.00 -6.99 16.49
C GLY A 28 3.21 -7.54 15.30
N ASP A 29 2.77 -6.67 14.40
CA ASP A 29 2.07 -7.09 13.18
C ASP A 29 3.05 -7.55 12.11
N GLU A 30 2.60 -8.47 11.25
CA GLU A 30 3.34 -8.90 10.07
C GLU A 30 2.86 -8.11 8.86
N VAL A 31 3.80 -7.51 8.11
CA VAL A 31 3.50 -6.67 6.95
C VAL A 31 3.97 -7.36 5.68
N THR A 32 3.11 -7.39 4.66
CA THR A 32 3.48 -7.71 3.29
C THR A 32 3.25 -6.47 2.45
N ILE A 33 4.22 -6.13 1.61
CA ILE A 33 4.13 -4.97 0.75
C ILE A 33 3.58 -5.40 -0.61
N ALA A 34 2.53 -4.74 -1.08
CA ALA A 34 1.97 -4.95 -2.41
C ALA A 34 2.28 -3.70 -3.24
N VAL A 35 3.17 -3.84 -4.22
CA VAL A 35 3.61 -2.71 -5.06
C VAL A 35 2.82 -2.67 -6.34
N TYR A 36 2.32 -1.51 -6.69
CA TYR A 36 1.68 -1.26 -7.98
C TYR A 36 2.29 -0.03 -8.64
N ALA A 37 2.18 0.04 -9.96
CA ALA A 37 2.73 1.16 -10.73
C ALA A 37 1.65 2.21 -10.99
N ARG A 38 2.05 3.48 -10.95
CA ARG A 38 1.22 4.56 -11.50
C ARG A 38 1.23 4.48 -13.02
N SER A 39 0.28 5.15 -13.67
CA SER A 39 0.05 5.02 -15.12
C SER A 39 1.29 5.30 -15.98
N ASN A 40 2.26 6.08 -15.50
CA ASN A 40 3.46 6.43 -16.24
C ASN A 40 4.73 5.71 -15.77
N ASP A 41 4.60 4.81 -14.78
CA ASP A 41 5.73 4.09 -14.20
C ASP A 41 5.73 2.64 -14.65
N SER A 42 6.91 2.04 -14.74
CA SER A 42 6.98 0.58 -14.87
C SER A 42 6.90 -0.06 -13.49
N LEU A 43 6.32 -1.25 -13.44
CA LEU A 43 6.19 -1.99 -12.20
C LEU A 43 7.57 -2.38 -11.63
N SER A 44 8.52 -2.74 -12.48
CA SER A 44 9.87 -3.08 -12.04
C SER A 44 10.59 -1.88 -11.42
N GLU A 45 10.39 -0.69 -11.98
CA GLU A 45 10.95 0.54 -11.40
C GLU A 45 10.29 0.86 -10.05
N ALA A 46 8.98 0.73 -9.96
CA ALA A 46 8.26 0.96 -8.71
C ALA A 46 8.75 0.00 -7.62
N LYS A 47 8.92 -1.27 -7.95
CA LYS A 47 9.46 -2.28 -7.03
C LYS A 47 10.87 -1.91 -6.57
N SER A 48 11.72 -1.48 -7.50
CA SER A 48 13.10 -1.09 -7.18
C SER A 48 13.15 0.08 -6.20
N VAL A 49 12.32 1.10 -6.41
CA VAL A 49 12.23 2.26 -5.52
C VAL A 49 11.80 1.83 -4.11
N VAL A 50 10.80 0.97 -4.02
CA VAL A 50 10.32 0.45 -2.74
C VAL A 50 11.40 -0.38 -2.05
N GLN A 51 12.09 -1.25 -2.77
CA GLN A 51 13.17 -2.06 -2.23
C GLN A 51 14.31 -1.20 -1.68
N ASP A 52 14.68 -0.15 -2.39
CA ASP A 52 15.73 0.78 -1.94
C ASP A 52 15.34 1.47 -0.64
N ARG A 53 14.08 1.90 -0.52
CA ARG A 53 13.59 2.53 0.71
C ARG A 53 13.60 1.54 1.88
N LEU A 54 13.18 0.30 1.65
CA LEU A 54 13.20 -0.75 2.67
C LEU A 54 14.62 -1.05 3.14
N SER A 55 15.56 -1.11 2.21
CA SER A 55 16.99 -1.29 2.55
C SER A 55 17.51 -0.15 3.42
N THR A 56 17.12 1.08 3.12
CA THR A 56 17.55 2.26 3.88
C THR A 56 17.06 2.20 5.34
N ILE A 57 15.84 1.74 5.55
CA ILE A 57 15.29 1.62 6.91
C ILE A 57 15.62 0.29 7.59
N GLY A 58 16.31 -0.61 6.88
CA GLY A 58 16.87 -1.82 7.48
C GLY A 58 15.88 -2.96 7.71
N VAL A 59 14.85 -3.07 6.87
CA VAL A 59 13.84 -4.14 6.97
C VAL A 59 13.70 -4.89 5.66
N ASP A 60 13.17 -6.11 5.71
CA ASP A 60 13.05 -6.98 4.56
C ASP A 60 11.71 -7.73 4.56
N PRO A 61 10.57 -7.02 4.53
CA PRO A 61 9.27 -7.70 4.47
C PRO A 61 9.05 -8.34 3.10
N PRO A 62 8.14 -9.33 3.00
CA PRO A 62 7.75 -9.86 1.71
C PRO A 62 7.17 -8.79 0.80
N ILE A 63 7.49 -8.86 -0.49
CA ILE A 63 7.02 -7.93 -1.51
C ILE A 63 6.28 -8.72 -2.58
N GLU A 64 5.02 -8.32 -2.84
CA GLU A 64 4.22 -8.80 -3.95
C GLU A 64 4.10 -7.67 -4.97
N THR A 65 4.13 -8.00 -6.26
CA THR A 65 3.89 -7.02 -7.32
C THR A 65 2.51 -7.25 -7.92
N LEU A 66 1.78 -6.17 -8.16
CA LEU A 66 0.42 -6.22 -8.71
C LEU A 66 0.47 -5.78 -10.18
N GLU A 67 0.32 -6.74 -11.10
CA GLU A 67 0.46 -6.48 -12.53
C GLU A 67 -0.81 -5.99 -13.20
N GLY A 68 -1.97 -6.35 -12.67
CA GLY A 68 -3.25 -5.97 -13.23
C GLY A 68 -3.79 -4.67 -12.65
N ASP A 69 -5.11 -4.58 -12.55
CA ASP A 69 -5.75 -3.44 -11.91
C ASP A 69 -5.41 -3.44 -10.42
N PRO A 70 -4.74 -2.40 -9.90
CA PRO A 70 -4.25 -2.41 -8.52
C PRO A 70 -5.33 -2.63 -7.48
N GLY A 71 -6.48 -2.00 -7.64
CA GLY A 71 -7.58 -2.14 -6.67
C GLY A 71 -8.10 -3.57 -6.61
N SER A 72 -8.37 -4.16 -7.77
CA SER A 72 -8.85 -5.54 -7.87
C SER A 72 -7.83 -6.51 -7.31
N GLU A 73 -6.56 -6.32 -7.65
CA GLU A 73 -5.46 -7.19 -7.21
C GLU A 73 -5.28 -7.13 -5.69
N LEU A 74 -5.37 -5.94 -5.10
CA LEU A 74 -5.27 -5.77 -3.66
C LEU A 74 -6.39 -6.49 -2.91
N VAL A 75 -7.63 -6.31 -3.36
CA VAL A 75 -8.79 -6.95 -2.73
C VAL A 75 -8.69 -8.47 -2.86
N GLU A 76 -8.37 -8.95 -4.05
CA GLU A 76 -8.23 -10.39 -4.29
C GLU A 76 -7.12 -11.00 -3.44
N LEU A 77 -5.96 -10.37 -3.38
CA LEU A 77 -4.83 -10.85 -2.57
C LEU A 77 -5.19 -10.87 -1.08
N ALA A 78 -5.83 -9.82 -0.59
CA ALA A 78 -6.23 -9.73 0.81
C ALA A 78 -7.20 -10.85 1.20
N GLU A 79 -8.14 -11.17 0.33
CA GLU A 79 -9.11 -12.24 0.58
C GLU A 79 -8.50 -13.63 0.43
N ARG A 80 -7.73 -13.85 -0.63
CA ARG A 80 -7.09 -15.14 -0.90
C ARG A 80 -6.13 -15.56 0.20
N GLU A 81 -5.34 -14.62 0.71
CA GLU A 81 -4.33 -14.89 1.73
C GLU A 81 -4.77 -14.51 3.14
N ASP A 82 -6.02 -14.16 3.31
CA ASP A 82 -6.65 -13.90 4.61
C ASP A 82 -5.91 -12.83 5.44
N TYR A 83 -5.61 -11.69 4.82
CA TYR A 83 -5.05 -10.55 5.54
C TYR A 83 -6.10 -9.91 6.44
N GLY A 84 -5.69 -9.48 7.63
CA GLY A 84 -6.60 -8.85 8.59
C GLY A 84 -6.86 -7.38 8.32
N GLN A 85 -6.02 -6.75 7.49
CA GLN A 85 -6.13 -5.31 7.19
C GLN A 85 -5.43 -4.98 5.89
N ILE A 86 -6.02 -4.06 5.13
CA ILE A 86 -5.37 -3.41 3.99
C ILE A 86 -5.04 -1.99 4.40
N VAL A 87 -3.78 -1.57 4.19
CA VAL A 87 -3.35 -0.19 4.45
C VAL A 87 -2.96 0.46 3.14
N LEU A 88 -3.47 1.66 2.90
CA LEU A 88 -3.17 2.46 1.71
C LEU A 88 -2.78 3.86 2.13
N SER A 89 -1.96 4.54 1.32
CA SER A 89 -1.75 5.96 1.49
C SER A 89 -3.06 6.69 1.17
N GLY A 90 -3.48 7.59 2.04
CA GLY A 90 -4.71 8.35 1.83
C GLY A 90 -4.61 9.26 0.62
N GLY A 91 -5.75 9.68 0.11
CA GLY A 91 -5.82 10.55 -1.05
C GLY A 91 -5.18 11.91 -0.80
N GLN A 92 -5.00 12.66 -1.87
CA GLN A 92 -4.42 14.00 -1.79
C GLN A 92 -5.45 14.97 -1.17
N VAL A 93 -4.94 15.88 -0.35
CA VAL A 93 -5.75 16.98 0.18
C VAL A 93 -5.55 18.20 -0.72
N SER A 94 -6.64 18.71 -1.30
CA SER A 94 -6.58 19.91 -2.13
C SER A 94 -6.32 21.16 -1.26
N PRO A 95 -5.93 22.28 -1.90
CA PRO A 95 -5.79 23.55 -1.16
C PRO A 95 -7.06 23.99 -0.44
N LEU A 96 -8.22 23.49 -0.85
CA LEU A 96 -9.51 23.78 -0.20
C LEU A 96 -9.84 22.78 0.91
N GLY A 97 -8.92 21.88 1.23
CA GLY A 97 -9.13 20.88 2.28
C GLY A 97 -9.95 19.67 1.85
N LYS A 98 -10.27 19.54 0.58
CA LYS A 98 -11.01 18.37 0.08
C LYS A 98 -10.05 17.20 -0.18
N ILE A 99 -10.48 16.00 0.19
CA ILE A 99 -9.73 14.78 -0.06
C ILE A 99 -10.14 14.23 -1.41
N SER A 100 -9.15 13.95 -2.27
CA SER A 100 -9.36 13.29 -3.56
C SER A 100 -8.82 11.87 -3.47
N PHE A 101 -9.65 10.90 -3.84
CA PHE A 101 -9.24 9.50 -3.89
C PHE A 101 -8.92 9.10 -5.32
N THR A 102 -7.94 8.20 -5.46
CA THR A 102 -7.66 7.55 -6.75
C THR A 102 -8.68 6.41 -6.97
N ASN A 103 -8.68 5.86 -8.19
CA ASN A 103 -9.50 4.68 -8.50
C ASN A 103 -9.15 3.48 -7.61
N VAL A 104 -7.88 3.35 -7.22
CA VAL A 104 -7.44 2.29 -6.31
C VAL A 104 -8.14 2.43 -4.96
N HIS A 105 -8.14 3.62 -4.37
CA HIS A 105 -8.80 3.88 -3.10
C HIS A 105 -10.30 3.57 -3.17
N GLU A 106 -10.97 4.07 -4.19
CA GLU A 106 -12.41 3.86 -4.36
C GLU A 106 -12.74 2.38 -4.49
N PHE A 107 -12.02 1.67 -5.34
CA PHE A 107 -12.27 0.25 -5.56
C PHE A 107 -12.10 -0.55 -4.26
N VAL A 108 -11.00 -0.33 -3.55
CA VAL A 108 -10.71 -1.06 -2.31
C VAL A 108 -11.77 -0.75 -1.24
N LEU A 109 -12.12 0.53 -1.07
CA LEU A 109 -13.13 0.91 -0.08
C LEU A 109 -14.51 0.32 -0.36
N LEU A 110 -14.88 0.20 -1.64
CA LEU A 110 -16.19 -0.30 -2.02
C LEU A 110 -16.28 -1.83 -2.07
N ASN A 111 -15.15 -2.52 -2.23
CA ASN A 111 -15.16 -3.95 -2.51
C ASN A 111 -14.47 -4.82 -1.47
N ALA A 112 -13.62 -4.27 -0.62
CA ALA A 112 -12.92 -5.07 0.39
C ALA A 112 -13.87 -5.54 1.49
N HIS A 113 -13.70 -6.80 1.91
CA HIS A 113 -14.45 -7.38 3.03
C HIS A 113 -13.61 -7.40 4.32
N THR A 114 -12.44 -6.79 4.27
CA THR A 114 -11.56 -6.66 5.44
C THR A 114 -11.41 -5.19 5.81
N THR A 115 -10.82 -4.93 6.96
CA THR A 115 -10.56 -3.57 7.42
C THR A 115 -9.63 -2.84 6.45
N VAL A 116 -9.98 -1.62 6.09
CA VAL A 116 -9.15 -0.77 5.24
C VAL A 116 -8.76 0.49 6.03
N THR A 117 -7.48 0.76 6.10
CA THR A 117 -6.95 1.96 6.75
C THR A 117 -6.30 2.85 5.69
N LEU A 118 -6.72 4.11 5.66
CA LEU A 118 -6.09 5.13 4.82
C LEU A 118 -5.19 5.99 5.71
N VAL A 119 -3.90 6.02 5.37
CA VAL A 119 -2.91 6.83 6.10
C VAL A 119 -2.71 8.14 5.35
N ARG A 120 -2.93 9.25 6.02
CA ARG A 120 -2.86 10.60 5.43
C ARG A 120 -1.58 11.30 5.82
#